data_dc1af8d308bf63753391e9b9557f43ee
#
_entry.id   dc1af8d308bf63753391e9b9557f43ee
#
_cell.length_a   1.000
_cell.length_b   1.000
_cell.length_c   1.000
_cell.angle_alpha   90.00
_cell.angle_beta   90.00
_cell.angle_gamma   90.00
#
_symmetry.space_group_name_H-M   'P 1'
#
loop_
_entity.id
_entity.type
_entity.pdbx_description
1 polymer ?
#
loop_
_entity_poly.entity_id
_entity_poly.type
_entity_poly.pdbx_seq_one_letter_code
_entity_poly.pdbx_strand_id
1 'polypeptide(L)'
;MFNPVTIRSEHDKDEETGLYSLEIIATFDNYQIYRPQIHENNGATKLMYPQVARLRNFTYASSQTIDINLKIIRRLGPKLDKIETMHKKLPRIHIGKIPIMLKSEICVLKQYSHLNSEIVGECYADPGGYFIINGSEKTILPQERACENKIMCFNITKNNNKWSWLAEIKSVPIRKCISPKQINMTIATKNNGYGHSIYIQIPRIKQ
;
A
#
# COMPACT_ATOMS: atom_id res chain seq x y z
N MET A 1 -0.87 -14.97 -3.57
CA MET A 1 0.09 -15.48 -2.57
C MET A 1 1.05 -14.35 -2.24
N PHE A 2 1.17 -13.97 -0.98
CA PHE A 2 2.09 -12.91 -0.56
C PHE A 2 3.52 -13.44 -0.55
N ASN A 3 4.48 -12.62 -0.96
CA ASN A 3 5.89 -13.02 -0.88
C ASN A 3 6.31 -13.15 0.59
N PRO A 4 7.08 -14.18 0.95
CA PRO A 4 7.62 -14.31 2.30
C PRO A 4 8.53 -13.13 2.64
N VAL A 5 8.44 -12.65 3.86
CA VAL A 5 9.33 -11.61 4.39
C VAL A 5 10.39 -12.27 5.25
N THR A 6 11.65 -12.07 4.88
CA THR A 6 12.79 -12.56 5.65
C THR A 6 13.36 -11.42 6.48
N ILE A 7 13.40 -11.60 7.79
CA ILE A 7 13.95 -10.65 8.76
C ILE A 7 15.30 -11.19 9.24
N ARG A 8 16.33 -10.38 9.13
CA ARG A 8 17.72 -10.68 9.52
C ARG A 8 18.28 -9.45 10.22
N SER A 9 19.12 -9.67 11.22
CA SER A 9 19.87 -8.59 11.87
C SER A 9 21.31 -8.57 11.32
N GLU A 10 21.80 -7.42 10.90
CA GLU A 10 23.18 -7.29 10.43
C GLU A 10 24.21 -7.59 11.54
N HIS A 11 23.85 -7.35 12.80
CA HIS A 11 24.69 -7.70 13.96
C HIS A 11 24.85 -9.21 14.17
N ASP A 12 23.92 -10.00 13.62
CA ASP A 12 23.94 -11.46 13.72
C ASP A 12 24.56 -12.12 12.48
N LYS A 13 25.23 -11.35 11.62
CA LYS A 13 25.92 -11.85 10.43
C LYS A 13 27.36 -12.21 10.77
N ASP A 14 27.72 -13.44 10.49
CA ASP A 14 29.11 -13.88 10.53
C ASP A 14 29.84 -13.42 9.27
N GLU A 15 30.96 -12.72 9.43
CA GLU A 15 31.73 -12.15 8.32
C GLU A 15 32.44 -13.22 7.48
N GLU A 16 32.86 -14.35 8.08
CA GLU A 16 33.58 -15.41 7.38
C GLU A 16 32.65 -16.27 6.52
N THR A 17 31.51 -16.67 7.07
CA THR A 17 30.57 -17.56 6.37
C THR A 17 29.49 -16.80 5.60
N GLY A 18 29.28 -15.49 5.92
CA GLY A 18 28.21 -14.67 5.38
C GLY A 18 26.81 -15.09 5.81
N LEU A 19 26.70 -16.04 6.74
CA LEU A 19 25.44 -16.55 7.28
C LEU A 19 24.98 -15.72 8.48
N TYR A 20 23.67 -15.78 8.76
CA TYR A 20 23.07 -15.13 9.91
C TYR A 20 22.79 -16.13 11.01
N SER A 21 23.11 -15.80 12.26
CA SER A 21 22.85 -16.65 13.42
C SER A 21 21.35 -16.81 13.67
N LEU A 22 20.57 -15.75 13.41
CA LEU A 22 19.11 -15.75 13.52
C LEU A 22 18.49 -15.26 12.22
N GLU A 23 17.56 -16.06 11.69
CA GLU A 23 16.80 -15.72 10.51
C GLU A 23 15.31 -16.05 10.75
N ILE A 24 14.43 -15.09 10.54
CA ILE A 24 12.99 -15.27 10.71
C ILE A 24 12.33 -15.10 9.35
N ILE A 25 11.63 -16.11 8.89
CA ILE A 25 10.85 -16.09 7.65
C ILE A 25 9.38 -16.06 8.03
N ALA A 26 8.72 -14.96 7.69
CA ALA A 26 7.29 -14.78 7.88
C ALA A 26 6.55 -15.01 6.56
N THR A 27 5.60 -15.93 6.56
CA THR A 27 4.66 -16.16 5.46
C THR A 27 3.26 -15.77 5.89
N PHE A 28 2.50 -15.17 4.96
CA PHE A 28 1.19 -14.63 5.20
C PHE A 28 0.18 -15.41 4.39
N ASP A 29 -0.80 -15.99 5.07
CA ASP A 29 -1.83 -16.82 4.47
C ASP A 29 -3.22 -16.39 4.94
N ASN A 30 -4.26 -16.89 4.30
CA ASN A 30 -5.66 -16.79 4.73
C ASN A 30 -6.10 -15.36 5.10
N TYR A 31 -5.81 -14.39 4.22
CA TYR A 31 -6.29 -13.03 4.38
C TYR A 31 -7.82 -12.98 4.30
N GLN A 32 -8.45 -12.41 5.32
CA GLN A 32 -9.90 -12.28 5.39
C GLN A 32 -10.33 -10.86 5.72
N ILE A 33 -11.35 -10.40 5.02
CA ILE A 33 -12.07 -9.16 5.32
C ILE A 33 -13.46 -9.54 5.79
N TYR A 34 -13.81 -9.09 6.98
CA TYR A 34 -15.13 -9.31 7.55
C TYR A 34 -16.09 -8.21 7.06
N ARG A 35 -17.37 -8.41 7.26
CA ARG A 35 -18.35 -7.35 7.05
C ARG A 35 -18.25 -6.31 8.15
N PRO A 36 -18.68 -5.05 7.90
CA PRO A 36 -18.74 -4.04 8.94
C PRO A 36 -19.56 -4.50 10.14
N GLN A 37 -18.98 -4.46 11.33
CA GLN A 37 -19.59 -4.90 12.58
C GLN A 37 -19.35 -3.89 13.69
N ILE A 38 -20.32 -3.83 14.62
CA ILE A 38 -20.26 -3.07 15.86
C ILE A 38 -20.13 -4.04 17.02
N HIS A 39 -19.16 -3.80 17.87
CA HIS A 39 -19.04 -4.46 19.17
C HIS A 39 -19.65 -3.53 20.21
N GLU A 40 -20.77 -3.94 20.78
CA GLU A 40 -21.46 -3.19 21.83
C GLU A 40 -20.77 -3.42 23.19
N ASN A 41 -20.97 -2.50 24.13
CA ASN A 41 -20.36 -2.58 25.48
C ASN A 41 -20.77 -3.83 26.27
N ASN A 42 -21.91 -4.43 25.92
CA ASN A 42 -22.39 -5.69 26.51
C ASN A 42 -21.74 -6.93 25.87
N GLY A 43 -20.75 -6.79 25.01
CA GLY A 43 -20.08 -7.88 24.29
C GLY A 43 -20.83 -8.39 23.06
N ALA A 44 -22.02 -7.89 22.76
CA ALA A 44 -22.76 -8.30 21.57
C ALA A 44 -22.15 -7.73 20.30
N THR A 45 -22.05 -8.57 19.26
CA THR A 45 -21.58 -8.15 17.95
C THR A 45 -22.77 -8.10 16.99
N LYS A 46 -22.97 -6.95 16.34
CA LYS A 46 -24.03 -6.71 15.36
C LYS A 46 -23.44 -6.23 14.04
N LEU A 47 -24.16 -6.46 12.94
CA LEU A 47 -23.81 -5.84 11.67
C LEU A 47 -23.94 -4.32 11.80
N MET A 48 -22.97 -3.60 11.24
CA MET A 48 -22.99 -2.14 11.16
C MET A 48 -23.72 -1.73 9.89
N TYR A 49 -24.87 -1.08 10.02
CA TYR A 49 -25.49 -0.42 8.90
C TYR A 49 -24.95 1.01 8.72
N PRO A 50 -24.87 1.53 7.48
CA PRO A 50 -24.35 2.88 7.24
C PRO A 50 -25.07 3.95 8.05
N GLN A 51 -26.39 3.89 8.14
CA GLN A 51 -27.19 4.84 8.93
C GLN A 51 -26.79 4.85 10.41
N VAL A 52 -26.51 3.68 10.99
CA VAL A 52 -26.04 3.58 12.38
C VAL A 52 -24.67 4.23 12.53
N ALA A 53 -23.79 4.06 11.53
CA ALA A 53 -22.47 4.71 11.52
C ALA A 53 -22.58 6.23 11.48
N ARG A 54 -23.52 6.79 10.70
CA ARG A 54 -23.78 8.25 10.67
C ARG A 54 -24.30 8.76 12.01
N LEU A 55 -25.32 8.12 12.57
CA LEU A 55 -25.96 8.57 13.81
C LEU A 55 -25.05 8.46 15.05
N ARG A 56 -24.19 7.44 15.09
CA ARG A 56 -23.30 7.20 16.24
C ARG A 56 -21.87 7.75 16.03
N ASN A 57 -21.64 8.50 14.99
CA ASN A 57 -20.32 9.05 14.62
C ASN A 57 -19.23 7.98 14.49
N PHE A 58 -19.59 6.80 13.94
CA PHE A 58 -18.64 5.72 13.69
C PHE A 58 -18.08 5.81 12.28
N THR A 59 -16.95 5.15 12.08
CA THR A 59 -16.43 4.86 10.75
C THR A 59 -16.99 3.53 10.26
N TYR A 60 -17.66 3.55 9.09
CA TYR A 60 -18.16 2.35 8.43
C TYR A 60 -17.01 1.55 7.85
N ALA A 61 -16.48 0.61 8.64
CA ALA A 61 -15.24 -0.10 8.35
C ALA A 61 -15.34 -1.59 8.66
N SER A 62 -14.56 -2.37 7.93
CA SER A 62 -14.43 -3.83 8.10
C SER A 62 -13.12 -4.19 8.75
N SER A 63 -13.15 -5.13 9.66
CA SER A 63 -11.96 -5.72 10.27
C SER A 63 -11.27 -6.66 9.28
N GLN A 64 -9.94 -6.66 9.33
CA GLN A 64 -9.08 -7.50 8.51
C GLN A 64 -8.27 -8.43 9.40
N THR A 65 -8.15 -9.68 9.02
CA THR A 65 -7.29 -10.65 9.69
C THR A 65 -6.42 -11.41 8.69
N ILE A 66 -5.28 -11.90 9.17
CA ILE A 66 -4.36 -12.72 8.41
C ILE A 66 -3.77 -13.80 9.31
N ASP A 67 -3.47 -14.95 8.73
CA ASP A 67 -2.69 -15.98 9.39
C ASP A 67 -1.21 -15.73 9.10
N ILE A 68 -0.38 -15.74 10.15
CA ILE A 68 1.07 -15.56 10.03
C ILE A 68 1.75 -16.86 10.44
N ASN A 69 2.53 -17.44 9.52
CA ASN A 69 3.38 -18.58 9.79
C ASN A 69 4.82 -18.10 9.89
N LEU A 70 5.42 -18.29 11.06
CA LEU A 70 6.81 -17.93 11.32
C LEU A 70 7.67 -19.19 11.28
N LYS A 71 8.73 -19.17 10.47
CA LYS A 71 9.83 -20.11 10.49
C LYS A 71 11.04 -19.39 11.05
N ILE A 72 11.46 -19.79 12.25
CA ILE A 72 12.62 -19.25 12.94
C ILE A 72 13.76 -20.23 12.75
N ILE A 73 14.83 -19.77 12.13
CA ILE A 73 16.04 -20.56 11.88
C ILE A 73 17.12 -19.97 12.77
N ARG A 74 17.60 -20.75 13.71
CA ARG A 74 18.71 -20.42 14.61
C ARG A 74 19.91 -21.28 14.26
N ARG A 75 21.03 -20.65 14.00
CA ARG A 75 22.28 -21.33 13.71
C ARG A 75 23.24 -21.16 14.89
N LEU A 76 23.74 -22.24 15.40
CA LEU A 76 24.61 -22.31 16.59
C LEU A 76 25.95 -22.91 16.22
N GLY A 77 26.98 -22.60 17.02
CA GLY A 77 28.34 -23.09 16.84
C GLY A 77 29.27 -22.11 16.14
N PRO A 78 30.58 -22.29 16.24
CA PRO A 78 31.55 -21.34 15.70
C PRO A 78 31.56 -21.26 14.16
N LYS A 79 30.99 -22.24 13.47
CA LYS A 79 30.81 -22.25 12.00
C LYS A 79 29.32 -22.19 11.58
N LEU A 80 28.40 -21.91 12.51
CA LEU A 80 26.95 -21.86 12.29
C LEU A 80 26.37 -23.14 11.64
N ASP A 81 26.98 -24.29 11.92
CA ASP A 81 26.69 -25.61 11.34
C ASP A 81 25.47 -26.30 12.00
N LYS A 82 25.20 -26.01 13.26
CA LYS A 82 24.02 -26.55 13.96
C LYS A 82 22.80 -25.70 13.70
N ILE A 83 21.82 -26.26 13.00
CA ILE A 83 20.59 -25.57 12.60
C ILE A 83 19.41 -26.05 13.44
N GLU A 84 18.82 -25.16 14.21
CA GLU A 84 17.56 -25.37 14.89
C GLU A 84 16.47 -24.63 14.13
N THR A 85 15.39 -25.33 13.79
CA THR A 85 14.25 -24.74 13.09
C THR A 85 13.01 -24.85 13.97
N MET A 86 12.37 -23.71 14.24
CA MET A 86 11.13 -23.63 14.99
C MET A 86 10.03 -23.08 14.08
N HIS A 87 8.85 -23.69 14.14
CA HIS A 87 7.67 -23.23 13.42
C HIS A 87 6.63 -22.71 14.41
N LYS A 88 6.12 -21.51 14.18
CA LYS A 88 5.03 -20.92 14.98
C LYS A 88 3.94 -20.41 14.06
N LYS A 89 2.72 -20.86 14.29
CA LYS A 89 1.53 -20.38 13.57
C LYS A 89 0.73 -19.43 14.47
N LEU A 90 0.43 -18.24 13.94
CA LEU A 90 -0.39 -17.22 14.57
C LEU A 90 -1.65 -17.03 13.71
N PRO A 91 -2.76 -17.69 14.06
CA PRO A 91 -3.99 -17.61 13.27
C PRO A 91 -4.75 -16.33 13.56
N ARG A 92 -5.44 -15.81 12.58
CA ARG A 92 -6.38 -14.70 12.66
C ARG A 92 -5.85 -13.47 13.40
N ILE A 93 -4.63 -13.06 13.08
CA ILE A 93 -4.06 -11.82 13.61
C ILE A 93 -4.81 -10.64 13.00
N HIS A 94 -5.38 -9.80 13.85
CA HIS A 94 -6.04 -8.57 13.43
C HIS A 94 -5.01 -7.55 12.96
N ILE A 95 -5.10 -7.16 11.69
CA ILE A 95 -4.18 -6.19 11.08
C ILE A 95 -4.69 -4.76 11.30
N GLY A 96 -6.02 -4.58 11.20
CA GLY A 96 -6.65 -3.28 11.29
C GLY A 96 -8.05 -3.28 10.71
N LYS A 97 -8.61 -2.09 10.55
CA LYS A 97 -9.91 -1.87 9.91
C LYS A 97 -9.71 -1.05 8.64
N ILE A 98 -10.46 -1.38 7.58
CA ILE A 98 -10.50 -0.61 6.35
C ILE A 98 -11.89 -0.03 6.16
N PRO A 99 -12.04 1.28 5.87
CA PRO A 99 -13.32 1.87 5.51
C PRO A 99 -13.91 1.19 4.27
N ILE A 100 -15.22 0.94 4.29
CA ILE A 100 -15.91 0.26 3.21
C ILE A 100 -16.76 1.26 2.44
N MET A 101 -16.59 1.26 1.13
CA MET A 101 -17.40 2.06 0.22
C MET A 101 -18.84 1.54 0.19
N LEU A 102 -19.80 2.43 0.28
CA LEU A 102 -21.22 2.07 0.26
C LEU A 102 -21.58 1.42 -1.08
N LYS A 103 -22.42 0.41 -1.00
CA LYS A 103 -22.88 -0.43 -2.14
C LYS A 103 -21.76 -1.21 -2.85
N SER A 104 -20.54 -1.30 -2.25
CA SER A 104 -19.49 -2.24 -2.72
C SER A 104 -19.80 -3.70 -2.35
N GLU A 105 -19.01 -4.65 -2.86
CA GLU A 105 -19.19 -6.10 -2.63
C GLU A 105 -19.23 -6.48 -1.13
N ILE A 106 -18.44 -5.81 -0.29
CA ILE A 106 -18.33 -6.09 1.16
C ILE A 106 -19.38 -5.31 1.94
N CYS A 107 -20.02 -4.32 1.32
CA CYS A 107 -21.04 -3.51 1.96
C CYS A 107 -22.26 -4.35 2.34
N VAL A 108 -22.78 -4.12 3.57
CA VAL A 108 -23.96 -4.79 4.08
C VAL A 108 -25.18 -4.54 3.17
N LEU A 109 -25.29 -3.34 2.60
CA LEU A 109 -26.42 -2.95 1.73
C LEU A 109 -26.52 -3.81 0.46
N LYS A 110 -25.40 -4.25 -0.11
CA LYS A 110 -25.43 -5.08 -1.33
C LYS A 110 -26.02 -6.47 -1.04
N GLN A 111 -25.71 -7.02 0.12
CA GLN A 111 -26.27 -8.32 0.51
C GLN A 111 -27.78 -8.27 0.75
N TYR A 112 -28.24 -7.15 1.30
CA TYR A 112 -29.65 -6.94 1.64
C TYR A 112 -30.36 -6.05 0.62
N SER A 113 -29.92 -6.08 -0.64
CA SER A 113 -30.52 -5.32 -1.74
C SER A 113 -31.99 -5.65 -2.00
N HIS A 114 -32.47 -6.81 -1.52
CA HIS A 114 -33.85 -7.24 -1.60
C HIS A 114 -34.75 -6.67 -0.47
N LEU A 115 -34.14 -6.08 0.57
CA LEU A 115 -34.91 -5.42 1.63
C LEU A 115 -35.26 -3.99 1.21
N ASN A 116 -36.46 -3.55 1.63
CA ASN A 116 -36.85 -2.18 1.41
C ASN A 116 -35.85 -1.22 2.05
N SER A 117 -35.53 -0.14 1.34
CA SER A 117 -34.61 0.90 1.81
C SER A 117 -35.02 1.49 3.15
N GLU A 118 -36.31 1.56 3.44
CA GLU A 118 -36.87 2.01 4.72
C GLU A 118 -36.46 1.15 5.89
N ILE A 119 -36.40 -0.19 5.72
CA ILE A 119 -36.00 -1.13 6.77
C ILE A 119 -34.51 -0.98 7.11
N VAL A 120 -33.70 -0.68 6.09
CA VAL A 120 -32.25 -0.50 6.23
C VAL A 120 -31.90 0.93 6.65
N GLY A 121 -32.85 1.86 6.56
CA GLY A 121 -32.65 3.28 6.90
C GLY A 121 -31.87 4.07 5.84
N GLU A 122 -31.85 3.60 4.59
CA GLU A 122 -31.11 4.24 3.50
C GLU A 122 -32.10 4.76 2.44
N CYS A 123 -31.73 5.88 1.79
CA CYS A 123 -32.51 6.40 0.69
C CYS A 123 -32.41 5.50 -0.54
N TYR A 124 -33.55 5.24 -1.19
CA TYR A 124 -33.60 4.44 -2.43
C TYR A 124 -32.76 5.08 -3.55
N ALA A 125 -32.80 6.42 -3.65
CA ALA A 125 -32.09 7.18 -4.69
C ALA A 125 -30.59 7.38 -4.40
N ASP A 126 -30.08 6.91 -3.25
CA ASP A 126 -28.65 7.02 -2.92
C ASP A 126 -27.82 6.15 -3.88
N PRO A 127 -26.90 6.74 -4.67
CA PRO A 127 -26.07 5.99 -5.60
C PRO A 127 -24.97 5.14 -4.90
N GLY A 128 -24.64 5.43 -3.65
CA GLY A 128 -23.46 4.87 -2.98
C GLY A 128 -22.14 5.41 -3.54
N GLY A 129 -21.04 4.66 -3.40
CA GLY A 129 -19.73 5.06 -3.95
C GLY A 129 -18.95 6.01 -3.06
N TYR A 130 -19.36 6.24 -1.83
CA TYR A 130 -18.71 7.09 -0.84
C TYR A 130 -18.44 6.32 0.46
N PHE A 131 -17.73 6.94 1.38
CA PHE A 131 -17.33 6.38 2.66
C PHE A 131 -17.96 7.17 3.82
N ILE A 132 -18.18 6.50 4.95
CA ILE A 132 -18.62 7.17 6.19
C ILE A 132 -17.45 7.09 7.16
N ILE A 133 -16.91 8.24 7.50
CA ILE A 133 -15.76 8.39 8.40
C ILE A 133 -16.18 9.29 9.58
N ASN A 134 -16.16 8.73 10.80
CA ASN A 134 -16.60 9.43 12.00
C ASN A 134 -18.00 10.09 11.82
N GLY A 135 -18.92 9.36 11.21
CA GLY A 135 -20.28 9.81 10.94
C GLY A 135 -20.45 10.74 9.73
N SER A 136 -19.36 11.25 9.15
CA SER A 136 -19.40 12.14 7.99
C SER A 136 -19.21 11.39 6.70
N GLU A 137 -19.97 11.75 5.67
CA GLU A 137 -19.84 11.19 4.32
C GLU A 137 -18.66 11.81 3.61
N LYS A 138 -17.75 10.97 3.14
CA LYS A 138 -16.51 11.37 2.45
C LYS A 138 -16.41 10.65 1.12
N THR A 139 -16.02 11.38 0.08
CA THR A 139 -15.70 10.80 -1.22
C THR A 139 -14.23 10.97 -1.53
N ILE A 140 -13.69 10.09 -2.39
CA ILE A 140 -12.33 10.18 -2.89
C ILE A 140 -12.40 10.81 -4.27
N LEU A 141 -11.81 11.98 -4.43
CA LEU A 141 -11.66 12.62 -5.73
C LEU A 141 -10.55 11.91 -6.53
N PRO A 142 -10.80 11.56 -7.79
CA PRO A 142 -9.77 11.02 -8.65
C PRO A 142 -8.60 11.99 -8.78
N GLN A 143 -7.39 11.47 -8.73
CA GLN A 143 -6.15 12.23 -8.90
C GLN A 143 -5.43 11.72 -10.14
N GLU A 144 -5.13 12.62 -11.08
CA GLU A 144 -4.35 12.31 -12.25
C GLU A 144 -2.86 12.61 -11.98
N ARG A 145 -1.99 11.69 -12.34
CA ARG A 145 -0.54 11.88 -12.27
C ARG A 145 0.15 11.31 -13.50
N ALA A 146 1.36 11.78 -13.76
CA ALA A 146 2.20 11.24 -14.82
C ALA A 146 2.47 9.75 -14.61
N CYS A 147 2.44 8.97 -15.68
CA CYS A 147 2.69 7.53 -15.67
C CYS A 147 4.13 7.24 -15.21
N GLU A 148 4.28 6.24 -14.34
CA GLU A 148 5.57 5.76 -13.89
C GLU A 148 6.22 4.83 -14.93
N ASN A 149 7.56 4.74 -14.91
CA ASN A 149 8.34 3.87 -15.81
C ASN A 149 8.14 4.16 -17.31
N LYS A 150 7.69 5.35 -17.67
CA LYS A 150 7.52 5.81 -19.04
C LYS A 150 8.33 7.08 -19.28
N ILE A 151 9.04 7.11 -20.37
CA ILE A 151 9.78 8.32 -20.82
C ILE A 151 8.78 9.30 -21.39
N MET A 152 8.82 10.53 -20.88
CA MET A 152 8.03 11.65 -21.36
C MET A 152 8.95 12.75 -21.86
N CYS A 153 8.67 13.29 -23.05
CA CYS A 153 9.44 14.37 -23.66
C CYS A 153 8.58 15.63 -23.77
N PHE A 154 9.12 16.73 -23.30
CA PHE A 154 8.46 18.04 -23.30
C PHE A 154 9.30 19.07 -24.04
N ASN A 155 8.65 19.86 -24.86
CA ASN A 155 9.25 21.06 -25.44
C ASN A 155 9.02 22.23 -24.46
N ILE A 156 10.09 22.92 -24.11
CA ILE A 156 10.04 24.07 -23.19
C ILE A 156 9.96 25.36 -24.02
N THR A 157 8.76 25.83 -24.26
CA THR A 157 8.50 26.99 -25.15
C THR A 157 8.62 28.36 -24.49
N LYS A 158 8.94 28.42 -23.17
CA LYS A 158 9.07 29.70 -22.46
C LYS A 158 10.29 30.50 -22.98
N ASN A 159 10.05 31.72 -23.39
CA ASN A 159 11.13 32.68 -23.78
C ASN A 159 12.15 32.84 -22.64
N ASN A 160 13.43 32.86 -22.98
CA ASN A 160 14.58 32.95 -22.04
C ASN A 160 14.86 31.70 -21.20
N ASN A 161 14.38 30.54 -21.58
CA ASN A 161 14.72 29.32 -20.88
C ASN A 161 16.10 28.79 -21.29
N LYS A 162 16.87 28.31 -20.32
CA LYS A 162 18.18 27.69 -20.54
C LYS A 162 18.06 26.37 -21.33
N TRP A 163 16.91 25.72 -21.24
CA TRP A 163 16.62 24.42 -21.81
C TRP A 163 15.55 24.50 -22.90
N SER A 164 15.74 23.80 -24.00
CA SER A 164 14.78 23.70 -25.10
C SER A 164 13.89 22.45 -24.98
N TRP A 165 14.48 21.35 -24.61
CA TRP A 165 13.77 20.08 -24.44
C TRP A 165 14.09 19.44 -23.09
N LEU A 166 13.09 18.76 -22.53
CA LEU A 166 13.20 17.97 -21.33
C LEU A 166 12.66 16.58 -21.61
N ALA A 167 13.46 15.55 -21.39
CA ALA A 167 13.00 14.17 -21.27
C ALA A 167 13.10 13.73 -19.82
N GLU A 168 12.03 13.18 -19.27
CA GLU A 168 12.00 12.70 -17.89
C GLU A 168 11.44 11.30 -17.77
N ILE A 169 11.93 10.56 -16.80
CA ILE A 169 11.40 9.27 -16.40
C ILE A 169 11.34 9.17 -14.88
N LYS A 170 10.18 8.78 -14.34
CA LYS A 170 10.02 8.35 -12.95
C LYS A 170 10.11 6.85 -12.89
N SER A 171 11.22 6.34 -12.40
CA SER A 171 11.45 4.91 -12.26
C SER A 171 10.96 4.42 -10.90
N VAL A 172 10.09 3.42 -10.92
CA VAL A 172 9.51 2.78 -9.73
C VAL A 172 9.58 1.27 -9.90
N PRO A 173 10.20 0.53 -8.98
CA PRO A 173 10.22 -0.92 -9.05
C PRO A 173 8.82 -1.49 -8.75
N ILE A 174 8.33 -2.38 -9.61
CA ILE A 174 6.97 -2.94 -9.56
C ILE A 174 6.72 -3.74 -8.27
N ARG A 175 7.75 -4.38 -7.71
CA ARG A 175 7.62 -5.32 -6.58
C ARG A 175 8.18 -4.82 -5.25
N LYS A 176 8.62 -3.57 -5.18
CA LYS A 176 9.25 -2.99 -3.98
C LYS A 176 8.57 -1.67 -3.64
N CYS A 177 8.20 -1.48 -2.38
CA CYS A 177 7.69 -0.21 -1.87
C CYS A 177 8.84 0.76 -1.64
N ILE A 178 9.41 1.29 -2.72
CA ILE A 178 10.53 2.25 -2.69
C ILE A 178 10.06 3.54 -3.35
N SER A 179 10.52 4.67 -2.82
CA SER A 179 10.24 5.99 -3.39
C SER A 179 10.67 6.08 -4.85
N PRO A 180 9.88 6.73 -5.72
CA PRO A 180 10.24 6.95 -7.11
C PRO A 180 11.60 7.66 -7.23
N LYS A 181 12.39 7.28 -8.22
CA LYS A 181 13.59 7.99 -8.64
C LYS A 181 13.36 8.64 -10.00
N GLN A 182 13.66 9.91 -10.11
CA GLN A 182 13.49 10.67 -11.35
C GLN A 182 14.85 10.93 -12.00
N ILE A 183 14.94 10.66 -13.29
CA ILE A 183 16.07 11.01 -14.14
C ILE A 183 15.56 12.02 -15.16
N ASN A 184 16.29 13.11 -15.31
CA ASN A 184 15.98 14.17 -16.27
C ASN A 184 17.13 14.30 -17.27
N MET A 185 16.78 14.41 -18.54
CA MET A 185 17.69 14.76 -19.61
C MET A 185 17.21 16.05 -20.24
N THR A 186 18.08 17.04 -20.36
CA THR A 186 17.76 18.37 -20.92
C THR A 186 18.73 18.74 -22.04
N ILE A 187 18.21 19.46 -23.01
CA ILE A 187 19.03 20.00 -24.14
C ILE A 187 19.12 21.51 -23.97
N ALA A 188 20.34 22.04 -23.99
CA ALA A 188 20.57 23.47 -23.89
C ALA A 188 20.05 24.22 -25.12
N THR A 189 19.45 25.40 -24.88
CA THR A 189 18.93 26.27 -25.93
C THR A 189 20.09 26.92 -26.74
N LYS A 190 21.21 27.24 -26.07
CA LYS A 190 22.36 27.88 -26.70
C LYS A 190 23.29 26.82 -27.28
N ASN A 191 23.75 27.09 -28.53
CA ASN A 191 24.82 26.33 -29.16
C ASN A 191 26.18 26.77 -28.56
N ASN A 192 27.02 25.81 -28.20
CA ASN A 192 28.36 26.06 -27.63
C ASN A 192 29.50 26.03 -28.66
N GLY A 193 29.20 26.09 -29.97
CA GLY A 193 30.16 25.99 -31.06
C GLY A 193 30.28 24.57 -31.64
N TYR A 194 29.97 23.55 -30.86
CA TYR A 194 29.95 22.12 -31.26
C TYR A 194 28.54 21.53 -31.34
N GLY A 195 27.52 22.34 -31.10
CA GLY A 195 26.11 21.93 -31.05
C GLY A 195 25.46 22.26 -29.73
N HIS A 196 24.26 21.69 -29.53
CA HIS A 196 23.51 21.88 -28.29
C HIS A 196 23.96 20.85 -27.24
N SER A 197 24.38 21.33 -26.07
CA SER A 197 24.82 20.46 -24.99
C SER A 197 23.65 19.68 -24.39
N ILE A 198 23.88 18.41 -24.08
CA ILE A 198 22.93 17.52 -23.39
C ILE A 198 23.39 17.36 -21.96
N TYR A 199 22.47 17.56 -21.02
CA TYR A 199 22.72 17.39 -19.60
C TYR A 199 21.81 16.29 -19.05
N ILE A 200 22.39 15.44 -18.22
CA ILE A 200 21.66 14.34 -17.55
C ILE A 200 21.78 14.54 -16.05
N GLN A 201 20.63 14.58 -15.39
CA GLN A 201 20.53 14.64 -13.93
C GLN A 201 20.16 13.27 -13.39
N ILE A 202 21.12 12.63 -12.72
CA ILE A 202 20.96 11.33 -12.07
C ILE A 202 20.95 11.54 -10.56
N PRO A 203 19.99 10.95 -9.79
CA PRO A 203 19.98 11.07 -8.33
C PRO A 203 21.31 10.62 -7.72
N ARG A 204 21.86 11.40 -6.78
CA ARG A 204 23.12 11.20 -6.05
C ARG A 204 24.41 11.37 -6.87
N ILE A 205 24.34 11.75 -8.14
CA ILE A 205 25.50 12.10 -8.95
C ILE A 205 25.46 13.60 -9.20
N LYS A 206 26.59 14.30 -8.96
CA LYS A 206 26.70 15.72 -9.34
C LYS A 206 26.71 15.82 -10.87
N GLN A 207 26.08 16.87 -11.38
CA GLN A 207 26.14 17.24 -12.82
C GLN A 207 27.52 17.65 -13.22
#